data_a3c185902e16b1c9cee5dd22202791f2
#
_entry.id   a3c185902e16b1c9cee5dd22202791f2
#
_cell.length_a   1.000
_cell.length_b   1.000
_cell.length_c   1.000
_cell.angle_alpha   90.00
_cell.angle_beta   90.00
_cell.angle_gamma   90.00
#
_symmetry.space_group_name_H-M   'P 1'
#
loop_
_entity.id
_entity.type
_entity.pdbx_description
1 polymer ?
#
loop_
_entity_poly.entity_id
_entity_poly.type
_entity_poly.pdbx_seq_one_letter_code
_entity_poly.pdbx_strand_id
1 'polypeptide(L)'
;MRTRYRKILVAAALTALALTAIFASAANAATPPAPYQDFAGCPSRAENPFVAECIKYTFSGGEIGIGNREVPVTNPIVLRGGVEQLNGDFVYNAEGGIVPVQQTVPGGLIGLTGLKGLDEAIANNAQLKLYATVELAGNPGSTSDEPFTLPIKIHLQNALLGSNCYVGSTANPIDLNLAVTQAPGELEFESGREQVLSTTAPGTFNDSSYAVPGATGCQLTIGAFHLPIDELVDAAYKLPSAAGNNTTDLDFGFAVVDPTVVYH
;
A
#
# COMPACT_ATOMS: atom_id res chain seq x y z
N MET A 1 40.20 67.83 35.04
CA MET A 1 40.39 66.83 33.96
C MET A 1 39.06 66.45 33.42
N ARG A 2 38.72 66.88 32.18
CA ARG A 2 37.44 66.68 31.56
C ARG A 2 37.59 65.65 30.43
N THR A 3 37.02 64.49 30.59
CA THR A 3 37.01 63.47 29.54
C THR A 3 35.63 63.49 28.84
N ARG A 4 35.61 63.77 27.55
CA ARG A 4 34.43 63.89 26.73
C ARG A 4 34.06 62.51 26.26
N TYR A 5 32.80 62.03 26.53
CA TYR A 5 32.23 60.89 25.94
C TYR A 5 31.67 61.22 24.54
N ARG A 6 32.25 60.60 23.50
CA ARG A 6 31.71 60.62 22.15
C ARG A 6 30.63 59.51 22.05
N LYS A 7 29.41 59.94 21.79
CA LYS A 7 28.30 59.01 21.42
C LYS A 7 28.51 58.57 19.99
N ILE A 8 28.72 57.27 19.78
CA ILE A 8 28.68 56.60 18.47
C ILE A 8 27.29 56.10 18.29
N LEU A 9 26.55 56.73 17.37
CA LEU A 9 25.27 56.25 16.88
C LEU A 9 25.55 55.12 15.87
N VAL A 10 25.26 53.89 16.23
CA VAL A 10 25.23 52.75 15.29
C VAL A 10 23.83 52.70 14.69
N ALA A 11 23.71 53.07 13.44
CA ALA A 11 22.49 52.86 12.65
C ALA A 11 22.40 51.37 12.28
N ALA A 12 21.48 50.66 12.91
CA ALA A 12 21.14 49.30 12.51
C ALA A 12 20.23 49.33 11.26
N ALA A 13 20.79 49.02 10.12
CA ALA A 13 20.02 48.78 8.90
C ALA A 13 19.32 47.41 9.00
N LEU A 14 18.02 47.42 9.23
CA LEU A 14 17.16 46.26 9.14
C LEU A 14 16.96 45.93 7.65
N THR A 15 17.74 44.99 7.13
CA THR A 15 17.43 44.32 5.86
C THR A 15 16.33 43.29 6.10
N ALA A 16 15.11 43.65 5.73
CA ALA A 16 14.02 42.70 5.67
C ALA A 16 14.29 41.68 4.51
N LEU A 17 14.76 40.50 4.86
CA LEU A 17 14.77 39.36 3.95
C LEU A 17 13.32 38.92 3.75
N ALA A 18 12.72 39.30 2.61
CA ALA A 18 11.48 38.72 2.16
C ALA A 18 11.76 37.25 1.79
N LEU A 19 11.44 36.32 2.71
CA LEU A 19 11.29 34.90 2.37
C LEU A 19 10.07 34.80 1.47
N THR A 20 10.29 34.78 0.16
CA THR A 20 9.30 34.29 -0.78
C THR A 20 9.21 32.78 -0.56
N ALA A 21 8.24 32.34 0.24
CA ALA A 21 7.82 30.96 0.28
C ALA A 21 7.37 30.59 -1.13
N ILE A 22 8.20 29.88 -1.86
CA ILE A 22 7.81 29.20 -3.10
C ILE A 22 6.88 28.09 -2.63
N PHE A 23 5.57 28.37 -2.62
CA PHE A 23 4.58 27.31 -2.60
C PHE A 23 4.76 26.55 -3.92
N ALA A 24 5.52 25.46 -3.87
CA ALA A 24 5.42 24.45 -4.89
C ALA A 24 3.96 24.00 -4.84
N SER A 25 3.14 24.50 -5.78
CA SER A 25 1.85 23.91 -6.06
C SER A 25 2.12 22.43 -6.30
N ALA A 26 1.63 21.56 -5.41
CA ALA A 26 1.57 20.15 -5.74
C ALA A 26 0.81 20.10 -7.08
N ALA A 27 1.51 19.79 -8.15
CA ALA A 27 0.88 19.56 -9.42
C ALA A 27 -0.12 18.43 -9.15
N ASN A 28 -1.41 18.72 -9.24
CA ASN A 28 -2.41 17.67 -9.15
C ASN A 28 -2.04 16.67 -10.25
N ALA A 29 -1.87 15.41 -9.86
CA ALA A 29 -1.62 14.36 -10.83
C ALA A 29 -2.70 14.43 -11.91
N ALA A 30 -2.28 14.39 -13.18
CA ALA A 30 -3.23 14.45 -14.27
C ALA A 30 -4.09 13.19 -14.24
N THR A 31 -5.40 13.33 -14.07
CA THR A 31 -6.31 12.18 -14.13
C THR A 31 -6.44 11.72 -15.57
N PRO A 32 -6.12 10.44 -15.89
CA PRO A 32 -6.27 9.94 -17.24
C PRO A 32 -7.72 10.03 -17.76
N PRO A 33 -7.92 10.36 -19.03
CA PRO A 33 -9.25 10.33 -19.64
C PRO A 33 -9.75 8.89 -19.80
N ALA A 34 -11.06 8.74 -20.04
CA ALA A 34 -11.60 7.45 -20.44
C ALA A 34 -11.00 6.98 -21.78
N PRO A 35 -10.65 5.68 -21.94
CA PRO A 35 -10.93 4.58 -21.03
C PRO A 35 -9.74 4.17 -20.12
N TYR A 36 -8.80 5.07 -19.81
CA TYR A 36 -7.52 4.74 -19.16
C TYR A 36 -7.45 5.13 -17.67
N GLN A 37 -8.59 5.41 -17.00
CA GLN A 37 -8.65 5.83 -15.59
C GLN A 37 -8.05 4.80 -14.63
N ASP A 38 -8.04 3.53 -15.01
CA ASP A 38 -7.44 2.45 -14.22
C ASP A 38 -5.90 2.50 -14.16
N PHE A 39 -5.26 3.38 -14.96
CA PHE A 39 -3.84 3.70 -14.90
C PHE A 39 -3.54 5.03 -14.19
N ALA A 40 -4.47 5.60 -13.45
CA ALA A 40 -4.34 6.92 -12.81
C ALA A 40 -3.10 7.06 -11.91
N GLY A 41 -2.58 5.93 -11.38
CA GLY A 41 -1.36 5.93 -10.57
C GLY A 41 -0.05 6.07 -11.33
N CYS A 42 -0.07 5.95 -12.67
CA CYS A 42 1.12 6.10 -13.50
C CYS A 42 1.50 7.58 -13.60
N PRO A 43 2.76 7.97 -13.35
CA PRO A 43 3.18 9.34 -13.62
C PRO A 43 3.15 9.63 -15.14
N SER A 44 2.69 10.81 -15.51
CA SER A 44 2.87 11.30 -16.88
C SER A 44 4.36 11.55 -17.19
N ARG A 45 4.75 11.58 -18.46
CA ARG A 45 6.12 11.95 -18.83
C ARG A 45 6.50 13.39 -18.46
N ALA A 46 5.53 14.24 -18.19
CA ALA A 46 5.79 15.58 -17.66
C ALA A 46 6.15 15.55 -16.16
N GLU A 47 5.60 14.59 -15.40
CA GLU A 47 5.92 14.38 -13.98
C GLU A 47 7.20 13.57 -13.82
N ASN A 48 7.39 12.52 -14.63
CA ASN A 48 8.60 11.71 -14.66
C ASN A 48 8.97 11.35 -16.12
N PRO A 49 9.98 11.99 -16.71
CA PRO A 49 10.36 11.76 -18.10
C PRO A 49 10.98 10.37 -18.38
N PHE A 50 11.33 9.63 -17.31
CA PHE A 50 11.94 8.31 -17.42
C PHE A 50 10.92 7.17 -17.40
N VAL A 51 9.63 7.45 -17.19
CA VAL A 51 8.58 6.42 -17.26
C VAL A 51 8.48 5.87 -18.67
N ALA A 52 8.76 4.57 -18.80
CA ALA A 52 8.66 3.83 -20.06
C ALA A 52 7.24 3.34 -20.30
N GLU A 53 6.63 2.77 -19.28
CA GLU A 53 5.33 2.12 -19.34
C GLU A 53 4.49 2.43 -18.11
N CYS A 54 3.18 2.55 -18.29
CA CYS A 54 2.22 2.46 -17.21
C CYS A 54 1.88 1.00 -16.97
N ILE A 55 1.85 0.59 -15.70
CA ILE A 55 1.56 -0.79 -15.32
C ILE A 55 0.47 -0.85 -14.24
N LYS A 56 -0.37 -1.85 -14.36
CA LYS A 56 -1.40 -2.18 -13.37
C LYS A 56 -1.31 -3.67 -13.08
N TYR A 57 -0.90 -4.04 -11.86
CA TYR A 57 -1.06 -5.39 -11.34
C TYR A 57 -2.43 -5.56 -10.72
N THR A 58 -3.03 -6.72 -10.92
CA THR A 58 -4.29 -7.12 -10.28
C THR A 58 -4.08 -8.46 -9.59
N PHE A 59 -4.14 -8.46 -8.26
CA PHE A 59 -4.13 -9.68 -7.46
C PHE A 59 -5.60 -10.11 -7.30
N SER A 60 -5.98 -11.17 -7.99
CA SER A 60 -7.38 -11.57 -8.16
C SER A 60 -7.83 -12.71 -7.26
N GLY A 61 -6.91 -13.34 -6.55
CA GLY A 61 -7.15 -14.49 -5.69
C GLY A 61 -5.96 -14.81 -4.82
N GLY A 62 -6.05 -15.94 -4.12
CA GLY A 62 -5.02 -16.38 -3.18
C GLY A 62 -5.24 -15.83 -1.76
N GLU A 63 -4.16 -15.79 -0.96
CA GLU A 63 -4.24 -15.41 0.45
C GLU A 63 -2.95 -14.77 0.94
N ILE A 64 -3.07 -13.96 2.00
CA ILE A 64 -1.95 -13.34 2.70
C ILE A 64 -1.93 -13.84 4.14
N GLY A 65 -0.87 -14.54 4.52
CA GLY A 65 -0.65 -15.05 5.87
C GLY A 65 -0.19 -13.95 6.83
N ILE A 66 -0.86 -13.86 7.98
CA ILE A 66 -0.57 -12.89 9.04
C ILE A 66 -0.53 -13.63 10.37
N GLY A 67 0.63 -14.11 10.77
CA GLY A 67 0.78 -14.94 11.97
C GLY A 67 0.03 -16.26 11.83
N ASN A 68 -1.06 -16.42 12.60
CA ASN A 68 -1.90 -17.63 12.51
C ASN A 68 -3.18 -17.41 11.69
N ARG A 69 -3.23 -16.37 10.87
CA ARG A 69 -4.36 -16.04 10.01
C ARG A 69 -3.98 -16.05 8.55
N GLU A 70 -4.88 -16.55 7.75
CA GLU A 70 -4.85 -16.45 6.30
C GLU A 70 -5.98 -15.50 5.90
N VAL A 71 -5.64 -14.41 5.22
CA VAL A 71 -6.60 -13.42 4.74
C VAL A 71 -6.79 -13.67 3.25
N PRO A 72 -7.91 -14.25 2.84
CA PRO A 72 -8.16 -14.52 1.42
C PRO A 72 -8.38 -13.22 0.65
N VAL A 73 -7.84 -13.15 -0.55
CA VAL A 73 -8.10 -12.08 -1.51
C VAL A 73 -9.43 -12.38 -2.22
N THR A 74 -10.51 -11.87 -1.65
CA THR A 74 -11.89 -12.05 -2.19
C THR A 74 -12.32 -10.90 -3.09
N ASN A 75 -11.74 -9.71 -2.84
CA ASN A 75 -11.89 -8.54 -3.70
C ASN A 75 -10.55 -8.24 -4.33
N PRO A 76 -10.47 -8.05 -5.66
CA PRO A 76 -9.18 -7.82 -6.32
C PRO A 76 -8.42 -6.64 -5.72
N ILE A 77 -7.14 -6.86 -5.39
CA ILE A 77 -6.23 -5.80 -4.95
C ILE A 77 -5.50 -5.29 -6.18
N VAL A 78 -5.50 -3.98 -6.39
CA VAL A 78 -4.86 -3.36 -7.54
C VAL A 78 -3.65 -2.54 -7.08
N LEU A 79 -2.49 -2.82 -7.67
CA LEU A 79 -1.29 -2.00 -7.58
C LEU A 79 -1.08 -1.32 -8.94
N ARG A 80 -1.03 0.01 -8.98
CA ARG A 80 -0.91 0.78 -10.21
C ARG A 80 0.18 1.84 -10.12
N GLY A 81 0.90 2.01 -11.22
CA GLY A 81 2.01 2.94 -11.32
C GLY A 81 2.63 2.92 -12.71
N GLY A 82 3.89 3.26 -12.78
CA GLY A 82 4.72 3.18 -13.97
C GLY A 82 5.99 2.40 -13.71
N VAL A 83 6.71 2.09 -14.78
CA VAL A 83 8.01 1.42 -14.77
C VAL A 83 9.02 2.35 -15.43
N GLU A 84 10.17 2.59 -14.79
CA GLU A 84 11.25 3.39 -15.35
C GLU A 84 12.09 2.59 -16.33
N GLN A 85 12.50 3.25 -17.42
CA GLN A 85 13.22 2.63 -18.54
C GLN A 85 14.61 2.10 -18.17
N LEU A 86 15.30 2.74 -17.20
CA LEU A 86 16.72 2.45 -16.98
C LEU A 86 16.95 1.23 -16.09
N ASN A 87 16.09 0.99 -15.11
CA ASN A 87 16.31 0.02 -14.03
C ASN A 87 15.05 -0.81 -13.72
N GLY A 88 13.93 -0.54 -14.40
CA GLY A 88 12.68 -1.23 -14.13
C GLY A 88 12.01 -0.82 -12.80
N ASP A 89 12.46 0.26 -12.16
CA ASP A 89 11.91 0.70 -10.88
C ASP A 89 10.43 1.02 -10.99
N PHE A 90 9.67 0.57 -10.00
CA PHE A 90 8.26 0.91 -9.90
C PHE A 90 8.10 2.31 -9.33
N VAL A 91 7.40 3.17 -10.06
CA VAL A 91 7.13 4.55 -9.68
C VAL A 91 5.64 4.85 -9.73
N TYR A 92 5.17 5.76 -8.90
CA TYR A 92 3.76 6.14 -8.89
C TYR A 92 3.57 7.58 -8.42
N ASN A 93 2.47 8.19 -8.85
CA ASN A 93 2.02 9.51 -8.42
C ASN A 93 1.08 9.40 -7.19
N ALA A 94 0.47 10.51 -6.78
CA ALA A 94 -0.41 10.55 -5.60
C ALA A 94 -1.66 9.66 -5.70
N GLU A 95 -2.07 9.25 -6.90
CA GLU A 95 -3.22 8.36 -7.15
C GLU A 95 -2.78 6.88 -7.34
N GLY A 96 -1.47 6.63 -7.25
CA GLY A 96 -0.87 5.31 -7.47
C GLY A 96 -0.64 4.50 -6.21
N GLY A 97 0.10 3.41 -6.40
CA GLY A 97 0.31 2.42 -5.36
C GLY A 97 -0.85 1.45 -5.24
N ILE A 98 -1.03 0.86 -4.07
CA ILE A 98 -2.14 -0.07 -3.81
C ILE A 98 -3.44 0.71 -3.66
N VAL A 99 -4.45 0.36 -4.45
CA VAL A 99 -5.81 0.88 -4.31
C VAL A 99 -6.45 0.19 -3.10
N PRO A 100 -6.85 0.94 -2.05
CA PRO A 100 -7.40 0.34 -0.85
C PRO A 100 -8.69 -0.43 -1.12
N VAL A 101 -8.72 -1.71 -0.78
CA VAL A 101 -9.89 -2.57 -0.85
C VAL A 101 -9.95 -3.47 0.38
N GLN A 102 -11.13 -3.56 0.99
CA GLN A 102 -11.33 -4.37 2.19
C GLN A 102 -11.43 -5.85 1.85
N GLN A 103 -10.67 -6.67 2.57
CA GLN A 103 -10.80 -8.12 2.61
C GLN A 103 -11.46 -8.53 3.93
N THR A 104 -12.30 -9.52 3.90
CA THR A 104 -12.89 -10.06 5.15
C THR A 104 -11.91 -11.03 5.80
N VAL A 105 -11.58 -10.78 7.08
CA VAL A 105 -10.72 -11.69 7.85
C VAL A 105 -11.55 -12.83 8.43
N PRO A 106 -11.26 -14.10 8.09
CA PRO A 106 -11.97 -15.26 8.63
C PRO A 106 -11.90 -15.31 10.15
N GLY A 107 -13.02 -15.61 10.79
CA GLY A 107 -13.14 -15.64 12.25
C GLY A 107 -13.21 -14.27 12.92
N GLY A 108 -13.14 -13.18 12.16
CA GLY A 108 -13.25 -11.81 12.68
C GLY A 108 -12.29 -11.51 13.83
N LEU A 109 -12.73 -10.74 14.81
CA LEU A 109 -11.91 -10.36 15.97
C LEU A 109 -11.53 -11.53 16.89
N ILE A 110 -12.41 -12.53 17.00
CA ILE A 110 -12.22 -13.66 17.92
C ILE A 110 -11.32 -14.74 17.30
N GLY A 111 -11.37 -14.87 15.99
CA GLY A 111 -10.71 -15.92 15.22
C GLY A 111 -11.60 -17.13 14.97
N LEU A 112 -11.10 -18.06 14.15
CA LEU A 112 -11.79 -19.31 13.88
C LEU A 112 -11.77 -20.21 15.12
N THR A 113 -12.96 -20.64 15.54
CA THR A 113 -13.12 -21.52 16.70
C THR A 113 -13.05 -23.00 16.31
N GLY A 114 -13.19 -23.30 15.01
CA GLY A 114 -13.34 -24.64 14.48
C GLY A 114 -14.75 -25.21 14.63
N LEU A 115 -15.66 -24.44 15.21
CA LEU A 115 -17.08 -24.80 15.36
C LEU A 115 -17.89 -24.05 14.28
N LYS A 116 -18.25 -24.73 13.22
CA LYS A 116 -18.88 -24.11 12.03
C LYS A 116 -20.04 -23.18 12.37
N GLY A 117 -20.96 -23.57 13.24
CA GLY A 117 -22.10 -22.73 13.62
C GLY A 117 -21.72 -21.46 14.40
N LEU A 118 -20.65 -21.52 15.18
CA LEU A 118 -20.13 -20.36 15.92
C LEU A 118 -19.34 -19.45 14.97
N ASP A 119 -18.53 -20.01 14.10
CA ASP A 119 -17.77 -19.25 13.10
C ASP A 119 -18.71 -18.51 12.14
N GLU A 120 -19.82 -19.14 11.72
CA GLU A 120 -20.87 -18.50 10.94
C GLU A 120 -21.57 -17.37 11.72
N ALA A 121 -21.85 -17.57 13.01
CA ALA A 121 -22.45 -16.54 13.85
C ALA A 121 -21.51 -15.32 14.02
N ILE A 122 -20.21 -15.55 14.19
CA ILE A 122 -19.18 -14.50 14.24
C ILE A 122 -19.11 -13.77 12.89
N ALA A 123 -19.06 -14.50 11.78
CA ALA A 123 -19.00 -13.93 10.44
C ALA A 123 -20.24 -13.07 10.10
N ASN A 124 -21.38 -13.38 10.67
CA ASN A 124 -22.62 -12.64 10.46
C ASN A 124 -22.84 -11.49 11.46
N ASN A 125 -22.05 -11.41 12.54
CA ASN A 125 -22.16 -10.34 13.54
C ASN A 125 -21.32 -9.12 13.11
N ALA A 126 -21.98 -8.02 12.77
CA ALA A 126 -21.32 -6.79 12.31
C ALA A 126 -20.28 -6.22 13.31
N GLN A 127 -20.46 -6.45 14.61
CA GLN A 127 -19.51 -5.97 15.63
C GLN A 127 -18.27 -6.85 15.76
N LEU A 128 -18.34 -8.10 15.32
CA LEU A 128 -17.24 -9.06 15.38
C LEU A 128 -16.51 -9.21 14.03
N LYS A 129 -17.11 -8.72 12.94
CA LYS A 129 -16.47 -8.71 11.63
C LYS A 129 -15.17 -7.91 11.70
N LEU A 130 -14.14 -8.46 11.11
CA LEU A 130 -12.87 -7.79 10.92
C LEU A 130 -12.56 -7.71 9.44
N TYR A 131 -12.14 -6.54 9.02
CA TYR A 131 -11.65 -6.30 7.67
C TYR A 131 -10.17 -5.96 7.71
N ALA A 132 -9.47 -6.38 6.69
CA ALA A 132 -8.07 -6.04 6.44
C ALA A 132 -7.98 -5.27 5.12
N THR A 133 -7.27 -4.16 5.11
CA THR A 133 -6.93 -3.41 3.90
C THR A 133 -5.42 -3.39 3.77
N VAL A 134 -4.92 -3.85 2.63
CA VAL A 134 -3.49 -3.79 2.30
C VAL A 134 -3.13 -2.39 1.82
N GLU A 135 -2.07 -1.82 2.37
CA GLU A 135 -1.54 -0.52 1.99
C GLU A 135 -0.03 -0.64 1.77
N LEU A 136 0.54 0.20 0.88
CA LEU A 136 1.99 0.30 0.76
C LEU A 136 2.60 0.88 2.04
N ALA A 137 3.68 0.27 2.49
CA ALA A 137 4.52 0.78 3.58
C ALA A 137 5.81 1.43 3.07
N GLY A 138 6.17 1.19 1.83
CA GLY A 138 7.33 1.74 1.13
C GLY A 138 7.15 1.62 -0.38
N ASN A 139 8.17 1.97 -1.14
CA ASN A 139 8.16 1.79 -2.58
C ASN A 139 8.33 0.30 -2.92
N PRO A 140 7.52 -0.24 -3.85
CA PRO A 140 7.78 -1.55 -4.43
C PRO A 140 9.17 -1.60 -5.06
N GLY A 141 9.75 -2.79 -5.15
CA GLY A 141 11.00 -3.03 -5.85
C GLY A 141 10.88 -2.87 -7.37
N SER A 142 11.99 -3.14 -8.06
CA SER A 142 11.98 -3.15 -9.52
C SER A 142 11.07 -4.29 -10.04
N THR A 143 10.28 -3.99 -11.07
CA THR A 143 9.47 -5.00 -11.77
C THR A 143 10.31 -6.00 -12.56
N SER A 144 11.62 -5.72 -12.71
CA SER A 144 12.61 -6.61 -13.33
C SER A 144 13.27 -7.55 -12.35
N ASP A 145 13.09 -7.34 -11.04
CA ASP A 145 13.67 -8.18 -10.00
C ASP A 145 12.83 -9.44 -9.75
N GLU A 146 13.52 -10.53 -9.50
CA GLU A 146 12.91 -11.78 -9.08
C GLU A 146 13.66 -12.26 -7.81
N PRO A 147 12.99 -12.24 -6.65
CA PRO A 147 11.58 -11.97 -6.38
C PRO A 147 11.21 -10.46 -6.44
N PHE A 148 9.95 -10.18 -6.79
CA PHE A 148 9.40 -8.82 -6.73
C PHE A 148 9.13 -8.40 -5.28
N THR A 149 9.80 -7.37 -4.82
CA THR A 149 9.66 -6.89 -3.42
C THR A 149 8.47 -5.94 -3.30
N LEU A 150 7.57 -6.23 -2.35
CA LEU A 150 6.37 -5.43 -2.08
C LEU A 150 6.25 -5.17 -0.57
N PRO A 151 6.75 -4.01 -0.07
CA PRO A 151 6.63 -3.63 1.32
C PRO A 151 5.19 -3.16 1.61
N ILE A 152 4.50 -3.87 2.50
CA ILE A 152 3.12 -3.59 2.86
C ILE A 152 2.94 -3.38 4.36
N LYS A 153 1.83 -2.78 4.72
CA LYS A 153 1.21 -2.77 6.04
C LYS A 153 -0.27 -3.11 5.89
N ILE A 154 -0.88 -3.61 6.94
CA ILE A 154 -2.26 -4.05 6.91
C ILE A 154 -3.07 -3.24 7.92
N HIS A 155 -4.05 -2.50 7.43
CA HIS A 155 -5.00 -1.76 8.24
C HIS A 155 -6.13 -2.70 8.68
N LEU A 156 -6.20 -2.98 9.98
CA LEU A 156 -7.28 -3.77 10.56
C LEU A 156 -8.46 -2.86 10.94
N GLN A 157 -9.63 -3.17 10.42
CA GLN A 157 -10.81 -2.31 10.54
C GLN A 157 -11.98 -3.06 11.17
N ASN A 158 -12.41 -2.54 12.33
CA ASN A 158 -13.60 -2.96 13.03
C ASN A 158 -14.11 -1.80 13.89
N ALA A 159 -15.39 -1.75 14.17
CA ALA A 159 -16.01 -0.69 14.97
C ALA A 159 -15.43 -0.54 16.40
N LEU A 160 -14.78 -1.58 16.94
CA LEU A 160 -14.19 -1.59 18.27
C LEU A 160 -12.69 -1.32 18.29
N LEU A 161 -12.00 -1.40 17.14
CA LEU A 161 -10.52 -1.31 17.07
C LEU A 161 -9.96 0.11 16.92
N GLY A 162 -10.82 1.13 16.85
CA GLY A 162 -10.38 2.47 16.49
C GLY A 162 -10.00 2.57 15.00
N SER A 163 -9.50 3.72 14.60
CA SER A 163 -9.21 4.02 13.18
C SER A 163 -7.75 3.79 12.76
N ASN A 164 -6.87 3.43 13.68
CA ASN A 164 -5.42 3.38 13.45
C ASN A 164 -4.79 2.04 13.84
N CYS A 165 -5.55 0.95 13.77
CA CYS A 165 -5.04 -0.39 14.09
C CYS A 165 -4.33 -0.99 12.86
N TYR A 166 -3.01 -1.13 12.94
CA TYR A 166 -2.18 -1.64 11.86
C TYR A 166 -1.33 -2.82 12.30
N VAL A 167 -1.08 -3.75 11.37
CA VAL A 167 -0.01 -4.73 11.43
C VAL A 167 1.06 -4.30 10.43
N GLY A 168 2.26 -4.05 10.91
CA GLY A 168 3.30 -3.39 10.15
C GLY A 168 3.13 -1.87 10.08
N SER A 169 4.16 -1.19 9.62
CA SER A 169 4.20 0.28 9.48
C SER A 169 5.23 0.67 8.41
N THR A 170 5.29 1.94 8.04
CA THR A 170 6.35 2.45 7.14
C THR A 170 7.75 2.26 7.71
N ALA A 171 7.92 2.28 9.05
CA ALA A 171 9.22 2.06 9.70
C ALA A 171 9.54 0.57 9.91
N ASN A 172 8.54 -0.30 9.91
CA ASN A 172 8.69 -1.74 10.09
C ASN A 172 7.63 -2.46 9.24
N PRO A 173 7.85 -2.54 7.93
CA PRO A 173 6.90 -3.12 6.98
C PRO A 173 6.81 -4.64 7.09
N ILE A 174 5.83 -5.21 6.44
CA ILE A 174 5.80 -6.60 6.02
C ILE A 174 6.42 -6.62 4.63
N ASP A 175 7.67 -7.08 4.54
CA ASP A 175 8.41 -7.11 3.28
C ASP A 175 8.12 -8.43 2.54
N LEU A 176 7.17 -8.40 1.62
CA LEU A 176 6.89 -9.53 0.75
C LEU A 176 7.96 -9.61 -0.36
N ASN A 177 8.50 -10.81 -0.57
CA ASN A 177 9.43 -11.15 -1.67
C ASN A 177 8.72 -12.15 -2.58
N LEU A 178 7.92 -11.62 -3.48
CA LEU A 178 7.00 -12.38 -4.31
C LEU A 178 7.73 -13.05 -5.49
N ALA A 179 7.97 -14.37 -5.36
CA ALA A 179 8.55 -15.17 -6.43
C ALA A 179 7.45 -15.73 -7.35
N VAL A 180 7.69 -15.69 -8.66
CA VAL A 180 6.77 -16.27 -9.64
C VAL A 180 6.88 -17.80 -9.60
N THR A 181 5.84 -18.46 -9.13
CA THR A 181 5.76 -19.94 -9.13
C THR A 181 5.01 -20.48 -10.36
N GLN A 182 4.10 -19.68 -10.90
CA GLN A 182 3.45 -19.93 -12.18
C GLN A 182 3.45 -18.63 -13.00
N ALA A 183 4.01 -18.67 -14.20
CA ALA A 183 3.98 -17.53 -15.11
C ALA A 183 2.55 -17.21 -15.53
N PRO A 184 2.19 -15.92 -15.68
CA PRO A 184 0.91 -15.52 -16.25
C PRO A 184 0.83 -15.87 -17.72
N GLY A 185 -0.39 -15.85 -18.27
CA GLY A 185 -0.62 -16.08 -19.70
C GLY A 185 0.06 -15.02 -20.59
N GLU A 186 0.05 -15.28 -21.88
CA GLU A 186 0.62 -14.35 -22.89
C GLU A 186 -0.05 -12.98 -22.80
N LEU A 187 0.67 -11.95 -23.30
CA LEU A 187 0.15 -10.59 -23.41
C LEU A 187 -0.65 -10.47 -24.71
N GLU A 188 -1.88 -10.04 -24.61
CA GLU A 188 -2.75 -9.73 -25.72
C GLU A 188 -3.34 -8.33 -25.59
N PHE A 189 -3.63 -7.70 -26.75
CA PHE A 189 -4.32 -6.41 -26.77
C PHE A 189 -5.75 -6.54 -26.23
N GLU A 190 -6.14 -5.64 -25.36
CA GLU A 190 -7.49 -5.63 -24.83
C GLU A 190 -8.51 -5.20 -25.88
N SER A 191 -9.62 -5.91 -25.98
CA SER A 191 -10.73 -5.51 -26.83
C SER A 191 -11.30 -4.16 -26.43
N GLY A 192 -11.30 -3.19 -27.35
CA GLY A 192 -11.76 -1.83 -27.13
C GLY A 192 -10.71 -0.91 -26.49
N ARG A 193 -9.51 -1.42 -26.21
CA ARG A 193 -8.32 -0.67 -25.80
C ARG A 193 -7.08 -1.24 -26.47
N GLU A 194 -7.01 -1.13 -27.80
CA GLU A 194 -6.01 -1.79 -28.64
C GLU A 194 -4.56 -1.38 -28.40
N GLN A 195 -4.33 -0.47 -27.45
CA GLN A 195 -2.98 -0.05 -27.02
C GLN A 195 -2.62 -0.58 -25.62
N VAL A 196 -3.55 -1.25 -24.94
CA VAL A 196 -3.31 -1.90 -23.65
C VAL A 196 -3.03 -3.38 -23.89
N LEU A 197 -1.88 -3.84 -23.42
CA LEU A 197 -1.52 -5.26 -23.40
C LEU A 197 -1.81 -5.82 -22.01
N SER A 198 -2.59 -6.89 -21.92
CA SER A 198 -2.93 -7.57 -20.67
C SER A 198 -2.63 -9.04 -20.73
N THR A 199 -2.30 -9.64 -19.60
CA THR A 199 -2.12 -11.09 -19.48
C THR A 199 -3.44 -11.83 -19.70
N THR A 200 -3.42 -12.90 -20.49
CA THR A 200 -4.61 -13.70 -20.85
C THR A 200 -5.08 -14.66 -19.76
N ALA A 201 -4.19 -14.98 -18.82
CA ALA A 201 -4.48 -15.83 -17.68
C ALA A 201 -3.65 -15.35 -16.46
N PRO A 202 -4.11 -15.55 -15.23
CA PRO A 202 -3.34 -15.23 -14.06
C PRO A 202 -2.12 -16.15 -13.92
N GLY A 203 -1.03 -15.57 -13.42
CA GLY A 203 0.10 -16.30 -12.85
C GLY A 203 -0.07 -16.40 -11.34
N THR A 204 0.93 -16.99 -10.66
CA THR A 204 0.94 -17.12 -9.20
C THR A 204 2.27 -16.61 -8.64
N PHE A 205 2.17 -15.72 -7.66
CA PHE A 205 3.26 -15.34 -6.78
C PHE A 205 3.19 -16.14 -5.48
N ASN A 206 4.36 -16.49 -4.94
CA ASN A 206 4.48 -17.07 -3.61
C ASN A 206 5.60 -16.42 -2.81
N ASP A 207 5.39 -16.27 -1.49
CA ASP A 207 6.44 -15.95 -0.52
C ASP A 207 6.17 -16.68 0.80
N SER A 208 7.21 -17.27 1.36
CA SER A 208 7.20 -17.88 2.70
C SER A 208 8.35 -17.37 3.58
N SER A 209 9.02 -16.29 3.15
CA SER A 209 10.26 -15.82 3.78
C SER A 209 10.10 -14.62 4.69
N TYR A 210 8.94 -13.96 4.68
CA TYR A 210 8.70 -12.71 5.40
C TYR A 210 8.36 -12.90 6.88
N ALA A 211 8.68 -11.87 7.66
CA ALA A 211 8.23 -11.72 9.04
C ALA A 211 7.03 -10.76 9.10
N VAL A 212 6.18 -10.96 10.09
CA VAL A 212 5.03 -10.07 10.34
C VAL A 212 5.24 -9.37 11.68
N PRO A 213 5.35 -8.04 11.71
CA PRO A 213 5.48 -7.28 12.94
C PRO A 213 4.26 -7.39 13.86
N GLY A 214 4.38 -6.92 15.10
CA GLY A 214 3.26 -6.76 16.01
C GLY A 214 2.28 -5.68 15.56
N ALA A 215 1.07 -5.76 16.06
CA ALA A 215 0.03 -4.75 15.85
C ALA A 215 0.39 -3.45 16.57
N THR A 216 -0.07 -2.34 16.02
CA THR A 216 0.17 -1.00 16.59
C THR A 216 -1.05 -0.10 16.40
N GLY A 217 -1.31 0.77 17.40
CA GLY A 217 -2.37 1.76 17.34
C GLY A 217 -3.78 1.21 17.47
N CYS A 218 -3.91 -0.06 17.86
CA CYS A 218 -5.20 -0.70 18.10
C CYS A 218 -5.76 -0.23 19.44
N GLN A 219 -6.99 0.28 19.44
CA GLN A 219 -7.64 0.82 20.63
C GLN A 219 -9.07 0.33 20.72
N LEU A 220 -9.40 -0.30 21.85
CA LEU A 220 -10.79 -0.59 22.15
C LEU A 220 -11.52 0.71 22.48
N THR A 221 -12.48 1.08 21.65
CA THR A 221 -13.26 2.31 21.80
C THR A 221 -14.65 1.99 22.34
N ILE A 222 -14.92 2.41 23.59
CA ILE A 222 -16.24 2.27 24.24
C ILE A 222 -16.69 3.66 24.70
N GLY A 223 -17.53 4.31 23.92
CA GLY A 223 -17.91 5.71 24.17
C GLY A 223 -16.70 6.64 24.10
N ALA A 224 -16.38 7.32 25.20
CA ALA A 224 -15.23 8.21 25.31
C ALA A 224 -13.96 7.50 25.83
N PHE A 225 -14.01 6.22 26.13
CA PHE A 225 -12.86 5.47 26.63
C PHE A 225 -12.09 4.82 25.47
N HIS A 226 -10.77 5.01 25.48
CA HIS A 226 -9.83 4.40 24.53
C HIS A 226 -8.83 3.57 25.33
N LEU A 227 -8.86 2.26 25.17
CA LEU A 227 -7.93 1.34 25.83
C LEU A 227 -7.00 0.75 24.78
N PRO A 228 -5.67 0.89 24.91
CA PRO A 228 -4.72 0.21 24.01
C PRO A 228 -4.90 -1.30 24.11
N ILE A 229 -4.99 -1.98 22.97
CA ILE A 229 -5.19 -3.42 22.88
C ILE A 229 -4.25 -4.10 21.88
N ASP A 230 -3.12 -3.46 21.55
CA ASP A 230 -2.13 -4.01 20.61
C ASP A 230 -1.71 -5.43 21.04
N GLU A 231 -1.35 -5.62 22.31
CA GLU A 231 -0.96 -6.92 22.87
C GLU A 231 -2.06 -7.97 22.77
N LEU A 232 -3.33 -7.56 22.85
CA LEU A 232 -4.46 -8.48 22.71
C LEU A 232 -4.63 -8.94 21.27
N VAL A 233 -4.45 -8.01 20.31
CA VAL A 233 -4.43 -8.31 18.88
C VAL A 233 -3.26 -9.25 18.59
N ASP A 234 -2.08 -8.94 19.10
CA ASP A 234 -0.87 -9.76 18.91
C ASP A 234 -1.08 -11.18 19.45
N ALA A 235 -1.64 -11.32 20.64
CA ALA A 235 -1.95 -12.64 21.20
C ALA A 235 -2.97 -13.42 20.35
N ALA A 236 -3.99 -12.74 19.82
CA ALA A 236 -5.03 -13.35 18.98
C ALA A 236 -4.50 -13.81 17.62
N TYR A 237 -3.50 -13.11 17.04
CA TYR A 237 -2.93 -13.36 15.73
C TYR A 237 -1.57 -14.05 15.80
N LYS A 238 -1.03 -14.30 17.01
CA LYS A 238 0.34 -14.79 17.25
C LYS A 238 1.40 -13.91 16.60
N LEU A 239 1.28 -12.62 16.86
CA LEU A 239 2.23 -11.60 16.42
C LEU A 239 3.18 -11.19 17.56
N PRO A 240 4.39 -10.71 17.25
CA PRO A 240 5.03 -10.77 15.93
C PRO A 240 5.31 -12.20 15.48
N SER A 241 5.21 -12.46 14.19
CA SER A 241 5.48 -13.76 13.59
C SER A 241 6.81 -13.74 12.84
N ALA A 242 7.69 -14.70 13.15
CA ALA A 242 9.01 -14.79 12.54
C ALA A 242 8.93 -15.17 11.05
N ALA A 243 9.96 -14.81 10.31
CA ALA A 243 10.18 -15.26 8.94
C ALA A 243 10.11 -16.79 8.85
N GLY A 244 9.48 -17.28 7.79
CA GLY A 244 9.26 -18.72 7.58
C GLY A 244 8.01 -19.30 8.25
N ASN A 245 7.29 -18.51 9.06
CA ASN A 245 6.03 -18.93 9.68
C ASN A 245 4.79 -18.37 8.96
N ASN A 246 5.00 -17.55 7.97
CA ASN A 246 3.93 -16.89 7.21
C ASN A 246 4.08 -17.31 5.75
N THR A 247 2.96 -17.47 5.06
CA THR A 247 2.94 -17.80 3.64
C THR A 247 1.97 -16.86 2.93
N THR A 248 2.34 -16.45 1.73
CA THR A 248 1.48 -15.69 0.83
C THR A 248 1.47 -16.39 -0.51
N ASP A 249 0.29 -16.56 -1.07
CA ASP A 249 0.06 -17.11 -2.40
C ASP A 249 -0.96 -16.21 -3.09
N LEU A 250 -0.58 -15.60 -4.22
CA LEU A 250 -1.40 -14.59 -4.89
C LEU A 250 -1.52 -14.87 -6.38
N ASP A 251 -2.75 -15.06 -6.83
CA ASP A 251 -3.05 -15.05 -8.25
C ASP A 251 -2.94 -13.63 -8.80
N PHE A 252 -2.09 -13.43 -9.81
CA PHE A 252 -1.85 -12.12 -10.37
C PHE A 252 -1.97 -12.08 -11.89
N GLY A 253 -2.42 -10.96 -12.38
CA GLY A 253 -2.29 -10.55 -13.77
C GLY A 253 -1.79 -9.11 -13.84
N PHE A 254 -1.34 -8.69 -15.01
CA PHE A 254 -0.98 -7.29 -15.21
C PHE A 254 -1.39 -6.79 -16.58
N ALA A 255 -1.52 -5.46 -16.66
CA ALA A 255 -1.76 -4.74 -17.90
C ALA A 255 -0.72 -3.63 -18.02
N VAL A 256 -0.25 -3.38 -19.25
CA VAL A 256 0.72 -2.33 -19.57
C VAL A 256 0.26 -1.48 -20.75
N VAL A 257 0.65 -0.20 -20.74
CA VAL A 257 0.35 0.77 -21.80
C VAL A 257 1.41 1.87 -21.82
N ASP A 258 1.67 2.45 -22.99
CA ASP A 258 2.57 3.59 -23.10
C ASP A 258 1.97 4.82 -22.38
N PRO A 259 2.74 5.56 -21.56
CA PRO A 259 2.25 6.75 -20.84
C PRO A 259 1.69 7.84 -21.77
N THR A 260 2.15 7.94 -23.01
CA THR A 260 1.61 8.92 -23.97
C THR A 260 0.19 8.60 -24.42
N VAL A 261 -0.22 7.33 -24.33
CA VAL A 261 -1.58 6.90 -24.60
C VAL A 261 -2.51 7.24 -23.46
N VAL A 262 -2.00 7.11 -22.22
CA VAL A 262 -2.79 7.34 -21.00
C VAL A 262 -3.14 8.82 -20.85
N TYR A 263 -2.27 9.73 -21.29
CA TYR A 263 -2.39 11.17 -21.04
C TYR A 263 -2.60 12.01 -22.32
N HIS A 264 -3.21 11.43 -23.32
CA HIS A 264 -3.56 12.15 -24.57
C HIS A 264 -4.89 12.89 -24.48
#